data_5c3e6f61390f587d8926778b62a91cb6
#
_entry.id   5c3e6f61390f587d8926778b62a91cb6
#
_cell.length_a   1.000
_cell.length_b   1.000
_cell.length_c   1.000
_cell.angle_alpha   90.00
_cell.angle_beta   90.00
_cell.angle_gamma   90.00
#
_symmetry.space_group_name_H-M   'P 1'
#
loop_
_entity.id
_entity.type
_entity.pdbx_description
1 polymer ?
#
loop_
_entity_poly.entity_id
_entity_poly.type
_entity_poly.pdbx_seq_one_letter_code
_entity_poly.pdbx_strand_id
1 'polypeptide(L)'
;TEITEYLPTAIIARVEEGKDGENVEDGEEKNLSITNWSCPEYVQDEEGRWPLEGTYEFKAELPEGYELAEGVDALVVEVSVAGDQAAVTALTTIINISGNGVERTLYWNDSSNAYEGRLNSERVSGVTVEKGSEYRLILNGANLDYIYIGSGKWTIELQGNNKVEVPKAKNGIALHIGPWTDVTITGSGSLNAAGNLVGAGIDVQGTLTIKSGTINASAVAASGTVDGDDSRIAGIKVGSQGKL
;
A
#
# COMPACT_ATOMS: atom_id res chain seq x y z
N THR A 1 7.58 -16.46 11.33
CA THR A 1 6.65 -17.08 10.36
C THR A 1 7.49 -17.74 9.30
N GLU A 2 7.22 -18.99 8.99
CA GLU A 2 7.90 -19.69 7.91
C GLU A 2 7.54 -19.06 6.56
N ILE A 3 8.53 -18.55 5.86
CA ILE A 3 8.31 -17.82 4.58
C ILE A 3 7.87 -18.78 3.47
N THR A 4 8.26 -20.04 3.57
CA THR A 4 7.99 -21.07 2.55
C THR A 4 6.51 -21.25 2.25
N GLU A 5 5.62 -20.98 3.22
CA GLU A 5 4.16 -21.02 3.01
C GLU A 5 3.63 -19.96 2.04
N TYR A 6 4.43 -18.91 1.75
CA TYR A 6 4.06 -17.81 0.86
C TYR A 6 4.74 -17.89 -0.50
N LEU A 7 5.60 -18.88 -0.72
CA LEU A 7 6.26 -19.09 -1.98
C LEU A 7 5.35 -19.83 -2.98
N PRO A 8 5.58 -19.69 -4.30
CA PRO A 8 4.78 -20.36 -5.30
C PRO A 8 4.76 -21.88 -5.11
N THR A 9 3.59 -22.47 -5.16
CA THR A 9 3.42 -23.93 -5.05
C THR A 9 3.47 -24.65 -6.38
N ALA A 10 3.49 -23.92 -7.49
CA ALA A 10 3.56 -24.46 -8.84
C ALA A 10 4.21 -23.46 -9.81
N ILE A 11 4.79 -23.98 -10.85
CA ILE A 11 5.37 -23.23 -11.96
C ILE A 11 4.90 -23.79 -13.30
N ILE A 12 4.87 -22.97 -14.33
CA ILE A 12 4.72 -23.42 -15.71
C ILE A 12 6.13 -23.63 -16.25
N ALA A 13 6.46 -24.85 -16.62
CA ALA A 13 7.73 -25.21 -17.19
C ALA A 13 7.57 -25.83 -18.57
N ARG A 14 8.51 -25.56 -19.46
CA ARG A 14 8.61 -26.27 -20.72
C ARG A 14 9.36 -27.58 -20.46
N VAL A 15 8.70 -28.71 -20.69
CA VAL A 15 9.23 -30.02 -20.40
C VAL A 15 9.61 -30.69 -21.70
N GLU A 16 10.85 -31.13 -21.79
CA GLU A 16 11.38 -31.94 -22.88
C GLU A 16 11.51 -33.39 -22.43
N GLU A 17 11.03 -34.34 -23.19
CA GLU A 17 11.28 -35.76 -22.90
C GLU A 17 12.70 -36.10 -23.33
N GLY A 18 13.56 -36.43 -22.37
CA GLY A 18 14.93 -36.87 -22.65
C GLY A 18 14.94 -38.15 -23.45
N LYS A 19 15.20 -38.03 -24.75
CA LYS A 19 15.62 -39.14 -25.57
C LYS A 19 17.06 -38.91 -25.99
N ASP A 20 17.88 -39.94 -25.81
CA ASP A 20 19.28 -39.94 -26.21
C ASP A 20 19.45 -39.43 -27.65
N GLY A 21 19.89 -38.19 -27.82
CA GLY A 21 20.51 -37.69 -29.04
C GLY A 21 19.62 -37.03 -30.08
N GLU A 22 18.34 -36.74 -29.85
CA GLU A 22 17.51 -35.96 -30.78
C GLU A 22 17.16 -34.57 -30.23
N ASN A 23 17.38 -33.53 -31.05
CA ASN A 23 16.93 -32.18 -30.75
C ASN A 23 15.39 -32.19 -30.70
N VAL A 24 14.82 -32.00 -29.52
CA VAL A 24 13.38 -31.82 -29.35
C VAL A 24 13.07 -30.33 -29.54
N GLU A 25 12.61 -29.97 -30.73
CA GLU A 25 12.28 -28.57 -31.07
C GLU A 25 11.00 -28.04 -30.39
N ASP A 26 10.17 -28.88 -29.76
CA ASP A 26 8.89 -28.50 -29.17
C ASP A 26 8.63 -29.21 -27.84
N GLY A 27 9.19 -28.64 -26.74
CA GLY A 27 8.81 -29.05 -25.40
C GLY A 27 7.38 -28.62 -25.03
N GLU A 28 6.65 -29.49 -24.35
CA GLU A 28 5.29 -29.22 -23.89
C GLU A 28 5.28 -28.37 -22.60
N GLU A 29 4.43 -27.33 -22.54
CA GLU A 29 4.24 -26.58 -21.31
C GLU A 29 3.43 -27.42 -20.31
N LYS A 30 4.02 -27.66 -19.15
CA LYS A 30 3.38 -28.37 -18.03
C LYS A 30 3.39 -27.52 -16.76
N ASN A 31 2.32 -27.67 -16.00
CA ASN A 31 2.25 -27.11 -14.66
C ASN A 31 2.91 -28.10 -13.69
N LEU A 32 4.08 -27.73 -13.18
CA LEU A 32 4.84 -28.53 -12.23
C LEU A 32 4.61 -28.02 -10.82
N SER A 33 4.24 -28.92 -9.91
CA SER A 33 4.13 -28.59 -8.49
C SER A 33 5.51 -28.48 -7.87
N ILE A 34 5.79 -27.40 -7.19
CA ILE A 34 7.01 -27.27 -6.38
C ILE A 34 6.78 -27.99 -5.06
N THR A 35 7.63 -28.98 -4.79
CA THR A 35 7.53 -29.82 -3.59
C THR A 35 8.09 -29.15 -2.36
N ASN A 36 9.13 -28.35 -2.53
CA ASN A 36 9.78 -27.64 -1.44
C ASN A 36 10.57 -26.44 -1.98
N TRP A 37 10.84 -25.50 -1.08
CA TRP A 37 11.77 -24.39 -1.28
C TRP A 37 12.88 -24.47 -0.25
N SER A 38 14.11 -24.49 -0.67
CA SER A 38 15.27 -24.57 0.22
C SER A 38 16.10 -23.31 0.20
N CYS A 39 16.46 -22.83 1.39
CA CYS A 39 17.43 -21.77 1.60
C CYS A 39 18.26 -22.11 2.83
N PRO A 40 19.51 -22.58 2.66
CA PRO A 40 20.37 -22.98 3.79
C PRO A 40 20.66 -21.85 4.79
N GLU A 41 20.55 -20.60 4.34
CA GLU A 41 20.81 -19.41 5.16
C GLU A 41 19.58 -18.94 5.94
N TYR A 42 18.38 -19.41 5.57
CA TYR A 42 17.13 -19.08 6.26
C TYR A 42 16.71 -20.22 7.18
N VAL A 43 17.33 -20.28 8.33
CA VAL A 43 17.09 -21.30 9.35
C VAL A 43 16.82 -20.66 10.71
N GLN A 44 16.13 -21.39 11.58
CA GLN A 44 15.90 -20.95 12.95
C GLN A 44 17.20 -20.97 13.75
N ASP A 45 17.36 -19.99 14.63
CA ASP A 45 18.44 -19.96 15.61
C ASP A 45 18.24 -21.02 16.74
N GLU A 46 19.17 -21.05 17.69
CA GLU A 46 19.10 -22.00 18.82
C GLU A 46 17.88 -21.80 19.72
N GLU A 47 17.26 -20.61 19.70
CA GLU A 47 16.02 -20.30 20.41
C GLU A 47 14.76 -20.51 19.56
N GLY A 48 14.89 -21.04 18.35
CA GLY A 48 13.79 -21.34 17.45
C GLY A 48 13.22 -20.12 16.73
N ARG A 49 13.98 -19.03 16.64
CA ARG A 49 13.57 -17.78 15.96
C ARG A 49 14.08 -17.76 14.53
N TRP A 50 13.23 -17.36 13.60
CA TRP A 50 13.62 -17.13 12.22
C TRP A 50 14.44 -15.84 12.07
N PRO A 51 15.32 -15.75 11.05
CA PRO A 51 16.05 -14.52 10.74
C PRO A 51 15.10 -13.32 10.59
N LEU A 52 15.49 -12.19 11.16
CA LEU A 52 14.66 -11.00 11.25
C LEU A 52 14.90 -10.02 10.09
N GLU A 53 16.09 -10.09 9.49
CA GLU A 53 16.46 -9.23 8.36
C GLU A 53 17.41 -9.94 7.42
N GLY A 54 17.41 -9.53 6.18
CA GLY A 54 18.31 -10.06 5.16
C GLY A 54 17.61 -10.32 3.84
N THR A 55 18.39 -10.62 2.85
CA THR A 55 17.90 -11.09 1.54
C THR A 55 18.31 -12.55 1.39
N TYR A 56 17.34 -13.39 1.11
CA TYR A 56 17.49 -14.84 1.08
C TYR A 56 17.06 -15.39 -0.27
N GLU A 57 17.90 -16.24 -0.86
CA GLU A 57 17.60 -16.91 -2.11
C GLU A 57 17.01 -18.31 -1.83
N PHE A 58 15.74 -18.48 -2.12
CA PHE A 58 15.06 -19.76 -2.05
C PHE A 58 15.12 -20.46 -3.39
N LYS A 59 15.66 -21.68 -3.39
CA LYS A 59 15.74 -22.54 -4.57
C LYS A 59 14.60 -23.55 -4.58
N ALA A 60 13.91 -23.63 -5.70
CA ALA A 60 12.85 -24.62 -5.88
C ALA A 60 13.42 -26.03 -5.96
N GLU A 61 12.78 -26.97 -5.29
CA GLU A 61 12.98 -28.40 -5.50
C GLU A 61 11.93 -28.91 -6.50
N LEU A 62 12.41 -29.40 -7.63
CA LEU A 62 11.55 -29.94 -8.65
C LEU A 62 10.93 -31.28 -8.18
N PRO A 63 9.73 -31.63 -8.71
CA PRO A 63 9.11 -32.92 -8.44
C PRO A 63 10.01 -34.08 -8.89
N GLU A 64 9.82 -35.24 -8.28
CA GLU A 64 10.53 -36.45 -8.65
C GLU A 64 10.35 -36.76 -10.17
N GLY A 65 11.45 -37.06 -10.83
CA GLY A 65 11.45 -37.35 -12.29
C GLY A 65 11.67 -36.13 -13.17
N TYR A 66 11.85 -34.92 -12.59
CA TYR A 66 12.20 -33.72 -13.34
C TYR A 66 13.56 -33.19 -12.91
N GLU A 67 14.35 -32.78 -13.89
CA GLU A 67 15.62 -32.11 -13.70
C GLU A 67 15.74 -30.92 -14.64
N LEU A 68 16.62 -29.98 -14.27
CA LEU A 68 16.88 -28.82 -15.12
C LEU A 68 17.67 -29.25 -16.35
N ALA A 69 17.29 -28.74 -17.52
CA ALA A 69 18.03 -28.95 -18.74
C ALA A 69 19.43 -28.32 -18.64
N GLU A 70 20.37 -28.82 -19.46
CA GLU A 70 21.73 -28.26 -19.51
C GLU A 70 21.71 -26.78 -19.87
N GLY A 71 22.37 -25.95 -19.04
CA GLY A 71 22.43 -24.50 -19.24
C GLY A 71 21.23 -23.71 -18.73
N VAL A 72 20.28 -24.37 -18.06
CA VAL A 72 19.15 -23.72 -17.38
C VAL A 72 19.50 -23.52 -15.92
N ASP A 73 19.43 -22.28 -15.45
CA ASP A 73 19.67 -21.93 -14.06
C ASP A 73 18.53 -22.46 -13.15
N ALA A 74 18.86 -22.77 -11.91
CA ALA A 74 17.87 -23.15 -10.91
C ALA A 74 16.84 -22.05 -10.73
N LEU A 75 15.58 -22.42 -10.54
CA LEU A 75 14.53 -21.45 -10.21
C LEU A 75 14.79 -20.93 -8.79
N VAL A 76 15.05 -19.65 -8.71
CA VAL A 76 15.37 -18.93 -7.47
C VAL A 76 14.33 -17.83 -7.23
N VAL A 77 13.85 -17.75 -6.00
CA VAL A 77 13.04 -16.61 -5.54
C VAL A 77 13.85 -15.87 -4.48
N GLU A 78 14.16 -14.62 -4.76
CA GLU A 78 14.79 -13.73 -3.79
C GLU A 78 13.72 -13.15 -2.85
N VAL A 79 13.88 -13.37 -1.55
CA VAL A 79 12.99 -12.86 -0.52
C VAL A 79 13.76 -11.92 0.39
N SER A 80 13.40 -10.67 0.39
CA SER A 80 13.90 -9.71 1.36
C SER A 80 13.08 -9.76 2.64
N VAL A 81 13.68 -10.26 3.70
CA VAL A 81 13.14 -10.15 5.06
C VAL A 81 13.61 -8.81 5.61
N ALA A 82 12.68 -7.90 5.84
CA ALA A 82 13.00 -6.66 6.53
C ALA A 82 13.21 -6.98 8.01
N GLY A 83 14.34 -6.54 8.55
CA GLY A 83 14.73 -6.76 9.93
C GLY A 83 13.66 -6.31 10.91
N ASP A 84 13.70 -6.95 12.03
CA ASP A 84 12.72 -6.95 13.12
C ASP A 84 11.52 -6.04 12.89
N GLN A 85 10.51 -6.61 12.35
CA GLN A 85 9.19 -6.32 12.82
C GLN A 85 9.14 -6.74 14.32
N ALA A 86 10.10 -6.26 15.13
CA ALA A 86 9.91 -6.22 16.56
C ALA A 86 8.62 -5.51 16.76
N ALA A 87 7.63 -6.32 16.93
CA ALA A 87 6.25 -5.90 16.96
C ALA A 87 5.88 -5.06 15.72
N VAL A 88 5.26 -5.68 14.74
CA VAL A 88 4.17 -5.04 14.00
C VAL A 88 3.14 -4.46 15.00
N THR A 89 3.58 -4.05 16.14
CA THR A 89 2.79 -3.41 17.17
C THR A 89 2.79 -1.92 17.00
N ALA A 90 3.33 -1.38 15.93
CA ALA A 90 3.21 0.04 15.78
C ALA A 90 3.47 0.58 14.38
N LEU A 91 3.20 -0.14 13.32
CA LEU A 91 2.87 0.50 12.06
C LEU A 91 1.43 1.04 12.15
N THR A 92 1.17 1.82 13.18
CA THR A 92 -0.18 2.19 13.55
C THR A 92 -0.66 3.44 12.87
N THR A 93 0.08 4.02 11.96
CA THR A 93 -0.49 5.16 11.30
C THR A 93 -0.15 5.17 9.85
N ILE A 94 -1.14 4.84 9.09
CA ILE A 94 -1.04 4.89 7.66
C ILE A 94 -1.61 6.24 7.24
N ILE A 95 -0.72 7.12 6.85
CA ILE A 95 -1.06 8.18 5.91
C ILE A 95 -0.66 7.69 4.54
N ASN A 96 -1.61 7.60 3.63
CA ASN A 96 -1.32 7.38 2.24
C ASN A 96 -1.66 8.66 1.47
N ILE A 97 -0.66 9.23 0.82
CA ILE A 97 -0.78 10.46 0.05
C ILE A 97 -0.30 10.19 -1.35
N SER A 98 -1.14 10.47 -2.33
CA SER A 98 -0.76 10.39 -3.74
C SER A 98 -0.81 11.76 -4.39
N GLY A 99 0.19 12.05 -5.21
CA GLY A 99 0.26 13.25 -6.03
C GLY A 99 1.17 13.06 -7.22
N ASN A 100 0.86 13.68 -8.35
CA ASN A 100 1.62 13.60 -9.60
C ASN A 100 1.84 12.16 -10.12
N GLY A 101 0.89 11.26 -9.90
CA GLY A 101 0.98 9.87 -10.32
C GLY A 101 1.89 8.99 -9.44
N VAL A 102 2.41 9.53 -8.36
CA VAL A 102 3.23 8.78 -7.40
C VAL A 102 2.43 8.52 -6.14
N GLU A 103 2.24 7.26 -5.81
CA GLU A 103 1.59 6.84 -4.57
C GLU A 103 2.64 6.70 -3.47
N ARG A 104 2.37 7.27 -2.29
CA ARG A 104 3.28 7.26 -1.15
C ARG A 104 2.53 6.87 0.10
N THR A 105 3.00 5.82 0.72
CA THR A 105 2.54 5.41 2.03
C THR A 105 3.59 5.81 3.05
N LEU A 106 3.23 6.64 4.00
CA LEU A 106 4.08 7.01 5.12
C LEU A 106 3.66 6.17 6.33
N TYR A 107 4.64 5.48 6.91
CA TYR A 107 4.53 4.78 8.17
C TYR A 107 5.23 5.60 9.24
N TRP A 108 4.68 5.62 10.43
CA TRP A 108 5.42 6.08 11.58
C TRP A 108 6.16 4.91 12.20
N ASN A 109 7.47 5.03 12.33
CA ASN A 109 8.30 4.09 13.06
C ASN A 109 8.59 4.65 14.46
N ASP A 110 8.00 4.05 15.49
CA ASP A 110 8.19 4.48 16.88
C ASP A 110 9.65 4.25 17.35
N SER A 111 10.36 3.29 16.80
CA SER A 111 11.74 2.98 17.18
C SER A 111 12.73 4.04 16.68
N SER A 112 12.56 4.55 15.46
CA SER A 112 13.40 5.61 14.90
C SER A 112 12.87 7.02 15.18
N ASN A 113 11.67 7.14 15.77
CA ASN A 113 10.93 8.38 15.96
C ASN A 113 10.85 9.22 14.67
N ALA A 114 10.66 8.54 13.55
CA ALA A 114 10.64 9.15 12.22
C ALA A 114 9.55 8.53 11.33
N TYR A 115 9.16 9.29 10.29
CA TYR A 115 8.35 8.74 9.22
C TYR A 115 9.25 7.98 8.25
N GLU A 116 8.95 6.71 8.07
CA GLU A 116 9.60 5.87 7.09
C GLU A 116 8.65 5.64 5.92
N GLY A 117 9.03 6.09 4.75
CA GLY A 117 8.31 5.80 3.51
C GLY A 117 8.90 4.57 2.86
N ARG A 118 8.05 3.64 2.46
CA ARG A 118 8.46 2.51 1.62
C ARG A 118 8.68 2.97 0.21
N LEU A 119 9.40 3.79 -0.22
CA LEU A 119 9.83 4.18 -1.57
C LEU A 119 10.25 5.65 -1.59
N ASN A 120 11.55 5.82 -1.69
CA ASN A 120 12.25 7.04 -2.05
C ASN A 120 11.88 8.32 -1.28
N SER A 121 12.86 8.86 -0.63
CA SER A 121 13.00 10.12 0.08
C SER A 121 12.53 11.39 -0.66
N GLU A 122 11.74 11.30 -1.68
CA GLU A 122 11.18 12.47 -2.35
C GLU A 122 9.99 13.00 -1.55
N ARG A 123 10.13 14.19 -1.09
CA ARG A 123 9.07 14.93 -0.41
C ARG A 123 7.94 15.22 -1.40
N VAL A 124 6.70 14.98 -0.98
CA VAL A 124 5.56 15.48 -1.74
C VAL A 124 5.52 16.98 -1.58
N SER A 125 5.52 17.70 -2.69
CA SER A 125 5.52 19.18 -2.68
C SER A 125 4.30 19.70 -1.95
N GLY A 126 4.51 20.68 -1.06
CA GLY A 126 3.44 21.30 -0.28
C GLY A 126 2.92 20.44 0.88
N VAL A 127 3.57 19.31 1.19
CA VAL A 127 3.18 18.42 2.28
C VAL A 127 4.29 18.29 3.29
N THR A 128 3.96 18.51 4.57
CA THR A 128 4.85 18.24 5.69
C THR A 128 4.09 17.44 6.73
N VAL A 129 4.71 16.41 7.28
CA VAL A 129 4.16 15.61 8.36
C VAL A 129 5.06 15.76 9.58
N GLU A 130 4.45 16.06 10.71
CA GLU A 130 5.14 16.24 11.98
C GLU A 130 4.51 15.34 13.05
N LYS A 131 5.32 14.81 13.96
CA LYS A 131 4.86 14.14 15.16
C LYS A 131 5.23 14.99 16.37
N GLY A 132 4.20 15.39 17.09
CA GLY A 132 4.31 15.91 18.45
C GLY A 132 3.62 14.95 19.41
N SER A 133 2.82 15.50 20.34
CA SER A 133 1.86 14.70 21.12
C SER A 133 0.74 14.10 20.26
N GLU A 134 0.47 14.70 19.11
CA GLU A 134 -0.48 14.28 18.09
C GLU A 134 0.22 14.40 16.73
N TYR A 135 -0.31 13.71 15.73
CA TYR A 135 0.20 13.81 14.35
C TYR A 135 -0.32 15.10 13.70
N ARG A 136 0.54 15.73 12.91
CA ARG A 136 0.21 16.95 12.20
C ARG A 136 0.57 16.84 10.73
N LEU A 137 -0.41 17.01 9.88
CA LEU A 137 -0.28 17.09 8.43
C LEU A 137 -0.42 18.55 8.01
N ILE A 138 0.65 19.17 7.53
CA ILE A 138 0.63 20.53 7.04
C ILE A 138 0.52 20.50 5.52
N LEU A 139 -0.52 21.13 5.01
CA LEU A 139 -0.73 21.32 3.58
C LEU A 139 -0.50 22.78 3.23
N ASN A 140 0.51 23.05 2.39
CA ASN A 140 0.87 24.39 1.96
C ASN A 140 1.04 24.46 0.44
N GLY A 141 -0.04 24.82 -0.26
CA GLY A 141 -0.08 24.80 -1.71
C GLY A 141 0.03 23.40 -2.30
N ALA A 142 -0.41 22.39 -1.57
CA ALA A 142 -0.35 20.98 -1.99
C ALA A 142 -1.29 20.71 -3.17
N ASN A 143 -0.82 19.90 -4.13
CA ASN A 143 -1.62 19.39 -5.24
C ASN A 143 -1.50 17.86 -5.26
N LEU A 144 -2.56 17.18 -4.80
CA LEU A 144 -2.56 15.75 -4.50
C LEU A 144 -3.70 15.04 -5.24
N ASP A 145 -3.54 13.74 -5.45
CA ASP A 145 -4.59 12.88 -6.00
C ASP A 145 -5.54 12.40 -4.91
N TYR A 146 -5.01 12.03 -3.75
CA TYR A 146 -5.81 11.67 -2.58
C TYR A 146 -5.00 11.70 -1.28
N ILE A 147 -5.71 11.72 -0.15
CA ILE A 147 -5.19 11.54 1.20
C ILE A 147 -6.04 10.48 1.90
N TYR A 148 -5.38 9.45 2.45
CA TYR A 148 -5.99 8.46 3.32
C TYR A 148 -5.35 8.55 4.71
N ILE A 149 -6.15 8.70 5.75
CA ILE A 149 -5.71 8.67 7.14
C ILE A 149 -6.38 7.48 7.82
N GLY A 150 -5.60 6.42 8.09
CA GLY A 150 -6.13 5.12 8.51
C GLY A 150 -6.43 5.01 9.99
N SER A 151 -5.64 5.68 10.84
CA SER A 151 -5.82 5.61 12.29
C SER A 151 -5.11 6.75 13.02
N GLY A 152 -5.44 6.93 14.30
CA GLY A 152 -4.78 7.87 15.20
C GLY A 152 -5.42 9.25 15.25
N LYS A 153 -4.78 10.14 16.01
CA LYS A 153 -5.23 11.51 16.20
C LYS A 153 -4.38 12.48 15.39
N TRP A 154 -5.03 13.25 14.53
CA TRP A 154 -4.41 14.07 13.52
C TRP A 154 -4.91 15.51 13.55
N THR A 155 -4.00 16.44 13.31
CA THR A 155 -4.35 17.81 12.92
C THR A 155 -3.91 18.04 11.50
N ILE A 156 -4.85 18.35 10.60
CA ILE A 156 -4.56 18.86 9.26
C ILE A 156 -4.52 20.37 9.33
N GLU A 157 -3.36 20.95 9.13
CA GLU A 157 -3.20 22.41 9.06
C GLU A 157 -3.16 22.87 7.63
N LEU A 158 -4.09 23.75 7.28
CA LEU A 158 -4.20 24.32 5.96
C LEU A 158 -3.48 25.68 5.89
N GLN A 159 -2.49 25.73 5.00
CA GLN A 159 -1.77 26.97 4.62
C GLN A 159 -1.91 27.15 3.11
N GLY A 160 -2.23 28.36 2.66
CA GLY A 160 -2.43 28.62 1.24
C GLY A 160 -3.62 27.84 0.63
N ASN A 161 -3.56 27.60 -0.68
CA ASN A 161 -4.61 26.92 -1.41
C ASN A 161 -4.18 25.48 -1.70
N ASN A 162 -4.90 24.51 -1.15
CA ASN A 162 -4.60 23.09 -1.31
C ASN A 162 -5.66 22.42 -2.16
N LYS A 163 -5.22 21.51 -3.01
CA LYS A 163 -6.07 20.73 -3.90
C LYS A 163 -5.80 19.25 -3.69
N VAL A 164 -6.87 18.50 -3.47
CA VAL A 164 -6.87 17.02 -3.47
C VAL A 164 -7.96 16.60 -4.44
N GLU A 165 -7.56 16.15 -5.61
CA GLU A 165 -8.50 15.83 -6.70
C GLU A 165 -8.18 14.45 -7.27
N VAL A 166 -9.12 13.52 -7.13
CA VAL A 166 -8.99 12.19 -7.70
C VAL A 166 -8.95 12.26 -9.22
N PRO A 167 -7.93 11.67 -9.88
CA PRO A 167 -7.83 11.68 -11.33
C PRO A 167 -9.09 11.11 -12.00
N LYS A 168 -9.54 11.73 -13.10
CA LYS A 168 -10.77 11.36 -13.81
C LYS A 168 -10.84 9.89 -14.25
N ALA A 169 -9.71 9.23 -14.42
CA ALA A 169 -9.64 7.82 -14.80
C ALA A 169 -9.74 6.85 -13.62
N LYS A 170 -9.82 7.37 -12.38
CA LYS A 170 -9.87 6.57 -11.15
C LYS A 170 -11.15 6.86 -10.38
N ASN A 171 -11.76 5.81 -9.84
CA ASN A 171 -12.81 5.97 -8.83
C ASN A 171 -12.13 6.30 -7.51
N GLY A 172 -12.68 7.24 -6.74
CA GLY A 172 -12.06 7.47 -5.45
C GLY A 172 -12.57 8.66 -4.67
N ILE A 173 -12.08 8.69 -3.46
CA ILE A 173 -12.31 9.66 -2.42
C ILE A 173 -11.08 10.55 -2.33
N ALA A 174 -11.25 11.88 -2.29
CA ALA A 174 -10.12 12.78 -2.20
C ALA A 174 -9.50 12.78 -0.79
N LEU A 175 -10.30 12.90 0.27
CA LEU A 175 -9.86 12.77 1.65
C LEU A 175 -10.67 11.67 2.35
N HIS A 176 -10.01 10.58 2.71
CA HIS A 176 -10.62 9.48 3.46
C HIS A 176 -10.11 9.46 4.90
N ILE A 177 -11.03 9.48 5.85
CA ILE A 177 -10.79 9.40 7.29
C ILE A 177 -11.30 8.06 7.79
N GLY A 178 -10.37 7.17 8.14
CA GLY A 178 -10.67 5.79 8.55
C GLY A 178 -11.41 5.69 9.89
N PRO A 179 -11.94 4.50 10.24
CA PRO A 179 -12.88 4.33 11.35
C PRO A 179 -12.30 4.60 12.75
N TRP A 180 -11.02 4.48 12.96
CA TRP A 180 -10.37 4.75 14.27
C TRP A 180 -9.52 6.01 14.24
N THR A 181 -9.94 6.98 13.47
CA THR A 181 -9.22 8.21 13.25
C THR A 181 -9.99 9.39 13.82
N ASP A 182 -9.28 10.28 14.52
CA ASP A 182 -9.79 11.56 15.00
C ASP A 182 -9.02 12.68 14.31
N VAL A 183 -9.66 13.37 13.39
CA VAL A 183 -9.03 14.42 12.56
C VAL A 183 -9.61 15.78 12.92
N THR A 184 -8.72 16.72 13.18
CA THR A 184 -9.07 18.16 13.29
C THR A 184 -8.47 18.92 12.12
N ILE A 185 -9.28 19.63 11.35
CA ILE A 185 -8.82 20.57 10.33
C ILE A 185 -8.75 21.98 10.92
N THR A 186 -7.63 22.65 10.69
CA THR A 186 -7.37 24.02 11.19
C THR A 186 -6.52 24.80 10.18
N GLY A 187 -6.27 26.07 10.45
CA GLY A 187 -5.44 26.93 9.61
C GLY A 187 -6.23 28.04 8.91
N SER A 188 -5.53 28.88 8.16
CA SER A 188 -6.12 29.99 7.38
C SER A 188 -6.26 29.70 5.89
N GLY A 189 -5.76 28.56 5.45
CA GLY A 189 -5.79 28.14 4.05
C GLY A 189 -7.13 27.54 3.60
N SER A 190 -7.12 27.01 2.39
CA SER A 190 -8.25 26.31 1.81
C SER A 190 -7.90 24.88 1.41
N LEU A 191 -8.89 24.01 1.42
CA LEU A 191 -8.85 22.65 0.89
C LEU A 191 -9.97 22.48 -0.14
N ASN A 192 -9.61 22.22 -1.38
CA ASN A 192 -10.53 21.76 -2.41
C ASN A 192 -10.37 20.23 -2.54
N ALA A 193 -11.35 19.48 -2.02
CA ALA A 193 -11.37 18.03 -2.04
C ALA A 193 -12.40 17.54 -3.05
N ALA A 194 -11.95 17.01 -4.19
CA ALA A 194 -12.81 16.56 -5.27
C ALA A 194 -12.69 15.06 -5.50
N GLY A 195 -13.72 14.31 -5.09
CA GLY A 195 -13.88 12.90 -5.40
C GLY A 195 -14.36 12.67 -6.82
N ASN A 196 -14.22 11.44 -7.31
CA ASN A 196 -14.60 11.11 -8.67
C ASN A 196 -15.35 9.78 -8.77
N LEU A 197 -16.27 9.71 -9.75
CA LEU A 197 -17.10 8.56 -10.12
C LEU A 197 -18.07 8.15 -9.01
N VAL A 198 -17.70 7.20 -8.16
CA VAL A 198 -18.54 6.70 -7.04
C VAL A 198 -17.99 7.10 -5.67
N GLY A 199 -17.05 8.05 -5.65
CA GLY A 199 -16.39 8.50 -4.43
C GLY A 199 -17.03 9.76 -3.83
N ALA A 200 -16.43 10.22 -2.75
CA ALA A 200 -16.77 11.46 -2.08
C ALA A 200 -15.61 12.46 -2.16
N GLY A 201 -15.88 13.75 -1.98
CA GLY A 201 -14.83 14.73 -1.73
C GLY A 201 -14.13 14.39 -0.41
N ILE A 202 -14.91 14.22 0.65
CA ILE A 202 -14.43 13.78 1.97
C ILE A 202 -15.32 12.63 2.44
N ASP A 203 -14.72 11.49 2.81
CA ASP A 203 -15.43 10.36 3.43
C ASP A 203 -14.94 10.19 4.86
N VAL A 204 -15.87 10.24 5.81
CA VAL A 204 -15.61 10.21 7.25
C VAL A 204 -16.15 8.93 7.84
N GLN A 205 -15.28 7.99 8.19
CA GLN A 205 -15.63 6.78 8.92
C GLN A 205 -15.31 6.90 10.41
N GLY A 206 -14.38 7.79 10.78
CA GLY A 206 -14.01 8.16 12.14
C GLY A 206 -14.62 9.50 12.57
N THR A 207 -13.83 10.36 13.20
CA THR A 207 -14.26 11.71 13.64
C THR A 207 -13.55 12.78 12.82
N LEU A 208 -14.30 13.74 12.30
CA LEU A 208 -13.77 14.95 11.65
C LEU A 208 -14.29 16.19 12.38
N THR A 209 -13.39 17.04 12.81
CA THR A 209 -13.71 18.36 13.39
C THR A 209 -13.08 19.46 12.53
N ILE A 210 -13.88 20.38 12.03
CA ILE A 210 -13.40 21.55 11.27
C ILE A 210 -13.45 22.76 12.18
N LYS A 211 -12.27 23.23 12.62
CA LYS A 211 -12.15 24.40 13.50
C LYS A 211 -11.98 25.69 12.72
N SER A 212 -11.23 25.66 11.63
CA SER A 212 -10.98 26.82 10.77
C SER A 212 -10.49 26.39 9.39
N GLY A 213 -10.39 27.35 8.46
CA GLY A 213 -10.06 27.11 7.06
C GLY A 213 -11.30 27.12 6.17
N THR A 214 -11.08 27.12 4.87
CA THR A 214 -12.15 27.01 3.88
C THR A 214 -12.13 25.63 3.25
N ILE A 215 -13.22 24.88 3.38
CA ILE A 215 -13.34 23.52 2.84
C ILE A 215 -14.35 23.52 1.70
N ASN A 216 -13.90 23.16 0.51
CA ASN A 216 -14.74 22.89 -0.65
C ASN A 216 -14.67 21.40 -0.97
N ALA A 217 -15.71 20.67 -0.61
CA ALA A 217 -15.80 19.24 -0.89
C ALA A 217 -16.82 18.98 -1.99
N SER A 218 -16.43 18.22 -3.00
CA SER A 218 -17.29 17.88 -4.15
C SER A 218 -17.05 16.46 -4.60
N ALA A 219 -18.02 15.91 -5.31
CA ALA A 219 -17.86 14.66 -6.03
C ALA A 219 -18.57 14.76 -7.39
N VAL A 220 -18.02 14.09 -8.39
CA VAL A 220 -18.56 14.07 -9.76
C VAL A 220 -19.04 12.66 -10.07
N ALA A 221 -20.33 12.57 -10.47
CA ALA A 221 -20.92 11.33 -10.97
C ALA A 221 -20.28 10.91 -12.29
N ALA A 222 -20.13 9.60 -12.50
CA ALA A 222 -19.81 9.07 -13.82
C ALA A 222 -20.97 9.41 -14.79
N SER A 223 -20.64 10.02 -15.92
CA SER A 223 -21.63 10.26 -16.97
C SER A 223 -22.17 8.92 -17.49
N GLY A 224 -23.44 8.62 -17.24
CA GLY A 224 -24.15 7.47 -17.81
C GLY A 224 -24.38 6.25 -16.91
N THR A 225 -24.03 6.30 -15.63
CA THR A 225 -24.30 5.20 -14.69
C THR A 225 -25.18 5.67 -13.53
N VAL A 226 -26.42 6.07 -13.84
CA VAL A 226 -27.41 6.34 -12.79
C VAL A 226 -28.38 5.17 -12.74
N ASP A 227 -27.93 4.03 -12.27
CA ASP A 227 -28.82 3.03 -11.70
C ASP A 227 -29.04 3.42 -10.22
N GLY A 228 -29.98 4.32 -10.02
CA GLY A 228 -30.82 4.50 -8.83
C GLY A 228 -30.20 4.70 -7.44
N ASP A 229 -28.88 4.57 -7.23
CA ASP A 229 -28.24 4.72 -5.92
C ASP A 229 -27.23 5.88 -5.89
N ASP A 230 -27.76 7.10 -5.94
CA ASP A 230 -26.98 8.35 -5.81
C ASP A 230 -26.40 8.55 -4.39
N SER A 231 -26.67 7.63 -3.46
CA SER A 231 -26.22 7.72 -2.06
C SER A 231 -24.69 7.65 -1.89
N ARG A 232 -23.97 7.30 -2.94
CA ARG A 232 -22.50 7.18 -2.94
C ARG A 232 -21.75 8.44 -3.30
N ILE A 233 -22.45 9.41 -3.93
CA ILE A 233 -21.82 10.64 -4.43
C ILE A 233 -22.17 11.77 -3.47
N ALA A 234 -21.18 12.25 -2.75
CA ALA A 234 -21.37 13.33 -1.79
C ALA A 234 -20.13 14.24 -1.73
N GLY A 235 -20.35 15.53 -1.47
CA GLY A 235 -19.26 16.41 -1.10
C GLY A 235 -18.57 15.87 0.15
N ILE A 236 -19.33 15.75 1.26
CA ILE A 236 -18.89 15.11 2.50
C ILE A 236 -19.83 13.95 2.77
N LYS A 237 -19.28 12.75 2.95
CA LYS A 237 -20.00 11.55 3.33
C LYS A 237 -19.59 11.16 4.74
N VAL A 238 -20.55 10.94 5.61
CA VAL A 238 -20.32 10.45 6.98
C VAL A 238 -20.84 9.03 7.07
N GLY A 239 -19.97 8.08 7.35
CA GLY A 239 -20.32 6.68 7.53
C GLY A 239 -21.11 6.43 8.83
N SER A 240 -21.56 5.19 9.02
CA SER A 240 -22.42 4.81 10.17
C SER A 240 -21.75 5.01 11.54
N GLN A 241 -20.43 5.00 11.60
CA GLN A 241 -19.63 5.27 12.79
C GLN A 241 -18.96 6.66 12.76
N GLY A 242 -19.08 7.37 11.63
CA GLY A 242 -18.49 8.67 11.44
C GLY A 242 -19.18 9.77 12.24
N LYS A 243 -18.42 10.82 12.58
CA LYS A 243 -18.87 12.04 13.23
C LYS A 243 -18.28 13.26 12.54
N LEU A 244 -19.09 14.31 12.40
CA LEU A 244 -18.69 15.61 11.87
C LEU A 244 -18.98 16.70 12.87
#